data_425540eb0ca2261b0c6e0d4b99540d60
#
_entry.id   425540eb0ca2261b0c6e0d4b99540d60
#
_cell.length_a   1.000
_cell.length_b   1.000
_cell.length_c   1.000
_cell.angle_alpha   90.00
_cell.angle_beta   90.00
_cell.angle_gamma   90.00
#
_symmetry.space_group_name_H-M   'P 1'
#
loop_
_entity.id
_entity.type
_entity.pdbx_description
1 polymer ?
#
loop_
_entity_poly.entity_id
_entity_poly.type
_entity_poly.pdbx_seq_one_letter_code
_entity_poly.pdbx_strand_id
1 'polypeptide(L)'
;MYLGNPEVAVPPLTALHDAGHEVVLVVTSPERRRGRRSAPTPTPVGALAADLGLPVAHDLDAVAGCGADLGVVVAFGRIIGVEVLRQVPMVNLHFSLLPRWRGAAPVERALLAGDQMTGVCLMTVAEGLDTGGVHARVEVPIDPDDTADGLRARLAVLGARLLVDALDGGLSEPEPQEGVVTHAHKLHRDDRKLDWGRPAADLERLVRVGGAWTTFRDGDLKVWRAAVVDVAVPGLPGALVGDLVATGGGSLRLVEVQPASRSRMDAAAWLGGARPAAGERLGR
;
A
#
# COMPACT_ATOMS: atom_id res chain seq x y z
N MET A 1 18.35 15.18 2.97
CA MET A 1 17.58 15.08 1.71
C MET A 1 16.43 14.07 1.84
N TYR A 2 15.47 14.10 0.90
CA TYR A 2 14.26 13.26 0.94
C TYR A 2 14.03 12.54 -0.41
N LEU A 3 13.69 11.23 -0.37
CA LEU A 3 13.44 10.42 -1.56
C LEU A 3 12.06 9.76 -1.45
N GLY A 4 11.13 10.11 -2.34
CA GLY A 4 9.76 9.57 -2.28
C GLY A 4 8.94 9.90 -3.52
N ASN A 5 7.83 9.17 -3.71
CA ASN A 5 6.95 9.40 -4.85
C ASN A 5 5.47 9.53 -4.49
N PRO A 6 4.82 8.51 -3.88
CA PRO A 6 3.37 8.46 -3.72
C PRO A 6 2.86 9.29 -2.53
N GLU A 7 1.54 9.37 -2.43
CA GLU A 7 0.82 10.08 -1.37
C GLU A 7 1.29 9.71 0.04
N VAL A 8 1.61 8.45 0.28
CA VAL A 8 2.09 7.95 1.57
C VAL A 8 3.43 8.56 2.02
N ALA A 9 4.19 9.12 1.07
CA ALA A 9 5.45 9.80 1.35
C ALA A 9 5.28 11.32 1.58
N VAL A 10 4.06 11.85 1.47
CA VAL A 10 3.77 13.28 1.72
C VAL A 10 3.83 13.62 3.22
N PRO A 11 3.15 12.90 4.13
CA PRO A 11 3.16 13.24 5.56
C PRO A 11 4.55 13.27 6.18
N PRO A 12 5.49 12.32 5.90
CA PRO A 12 6.84 12.40 6.45
C PRO A 12 7.65 13.60 5.95
N LEU A 13 7.52 13.98 4.66
CA LEU A 13 8.18 15.19 4.15
C LEU A 13 7.63 16.46 4.79
N THR A 14 6.31 16.56 4.93
CA THR A 14 5.66 17.67 5.63
C THR A 14 6.15 17.78 7.06
N ALA A 15 6.17 16.65 7.80
CA ALA A 15 6.60 16.65 9.19
C ALA A 15 8.06 17.07 9.37
N LEU A 16 8.97 16.65 8.50
CA LEU A 16 10.37 17.10 8.51
C LEU A 16 10.48 18.61 8.30
N HIS A 17 9.75 19.14 7.32
CA HIS A 17 9.75 20.57 7.02
C HIS A 17 9.19 21.39 8.21
N ASP A 18 8.05 20.97 8.76
CA ASP A 18 7.38 21.64 9.88
C ASP A 18 8.19 21.58 11.19
N ALA A 19 8.97 20.52 11.38
CA ALA A 19 9.91 20.39 12.50
C ALA A 19 11.18 21.24 12.32
N GLY A 20 11.36 21.91 11.18
CA GLY A 20 12.51 22.79 10.92
C GLY A 20 13.76 22.07 10.41
N HIS A 21 13.67 20.79 10.02
CA HIS A 21 14.77 20.12 9.35
C HIS A 21 15.04 20.73 7.97
N GLU A 22 16.29 21.01 7.66
CA GLU A 22 16.69 21.53 6.35
C GLU A 22 16.63 20.42 5.29
N VAL A 23 15.68 20.53 4.35
CA VAL A 23 15.54 19.59 3.24
C VAL A 23 16.24 20.16 2.01
N VAL A 24 17.53 19.90 1.90
CA VAL A 24 18.40 20.46 0.82
C VAL A 24 18.07 19.92 -0.57
N LEU A 25 17.44 18.74 -0.67
CA LEU A 25 17.09 18.12 -1.96
C LEU A 25 15.92 17.13 -1.78
N VAL A 26 14.96 17.16 -2.70
CA VAL A 26 13.93 16.16 -2.87
C VAL A 26 14.17 15.40 -4.17
N VAL A 27 14.33 14.08 -4.08
CA VAL A 27 14.46 13.21 -5.27
C VAL A 27 13.15 12.47 -5.47
N THR A 28 12.51 12.70 -6.62
CA THR A 28 11.23 12.09 -6.98
C THR A 28 11.17 11.76 -8.46
N SER A 29 10.28 10.87 -8.88
CA SER A 29 10.11 10.54 -10.30
C SER A 29 9.64 11.75 -11.10
N PRO A 30 10.04 11.85 -12.38
CA PRO A 30 9.59 12.93 -13.25
C PRO A 30 8.06 12.87 -13.45
N GLU A 31 7.49 13.97 -13.85
CA GLU A 31 6.09 14.10 -14.21
C GLU A 31 5.66 13.05 -15.24
N ARG A 32 4.49 12.49 -15.06
CA ARG A 32 3.93 11.47 -15.97
C ARG A 32 2.53 11.83 -16.42
N ARG A 33 2.24 11.57 -17.68
CA ARG A 33 0.87 11.66 -18.21
C ARG A 33 0.05 10.46 -17.73
N ARG A 34 -1.08 10.70 -17.06
CA ARG A 34 -2.01 9.65 -16.61
C ARG A 34 -2.96 9.16 -17.71
N GLY A 35 -2.87 9.73 -18.91
CA GLY A 35 -3.68 9.38 -20.08
C GLY A 35 -3.19 10.07 -21.34
N ARG A 36 -3.61 9.60 -22.51
CA ARG A 36 -3.15 10.11 -23.82
C ARG A 36 -3.38 11.61 -24.03
N ARG A 37 -4.36 12.22 -23.34
CA ARG A 37 -4.75 13.63 -23.49
C ARG A 37 -4.53 14.47 -22.22
N SER A 38 -4.02 13.87 -21.12
CA SER A 38 -3.75 14.61 -19.88
C SER A 38 -2.41 15.33 -19.95
N ALA A 39 -2.31 16.50 -19.31
CA ALA A 39 -1.02 17.11 -19.04
C ALA A 39 -0.15 16.21 -18.15
N PRO A 40 1.19 16.31 -18.21
CA PRO A 40 2.05 15.70 -17.23
C PRO A 40 1.65 16.17 -15.82
N THR A 41 1.65 15.25 -14.87
CA THR A 41 1.31 15.55 -13.47
C THR A 41 2.49 15.14 -12.61
N PRO A 42 2.98 15.99 -11.71
CA PRO A 42 4.03 15.65 -10.77
C PRO A 42 3.60 14.50 -9.85
N THR A 43 4.58 13.87 -9.23
CA THR A 43 4.30 12.97 -8.10
C THR A 43 3.72 13.78 -6.94
N PRO A 44 2.95 13.17 -6.02
CA PRO A 44 2.50 13.85 -4.80
C PRO A 44 3.64 14.52 -4.02
N VAL A 45 4.79 13.84 -3.89
CA VAL A 45 5.99 14.41 -3.25
C VAL A 45 6.55 15.59 -4.06
N GLY A 46 6.59 15.48 -5.40
CA GLY A 46 7.08 16.55 -6.25
C GLY A 46 6.19 17.80 -6.21
N ALA A 47 4.86 17.62 -6.12
CA ALA A 47 3.91 18.71 -5.95
C ALA A 47 4.12 19.42 -4.61
N LEU A 48 4.21 18.67 -3.49
CA LEU A 48 4.49 19.24 -2.18
C LEU A 48 5.86 19.95 -2.15
N ALA A 49 6.89 19.36 -2.72
CA ALA A 49 8.22 20.00 -2.77
C ALA A 49 8.19 21.35 -3.50
N ALA A 50 7.44 21.45 -4.60
CA ALA A 50 7.25 22.71 -5.32
C ALA A 50 6.50 23.73 -4.48
N ASP A 51 5.42 23.33 -3.78
CA ASP A 51 4.63 24.20 -2.90
C ASP A 51 5.48 24.73 -1.72
N LEU A 52 6.41 23.92 -1.22
CA LEU A 52 7.34 24.30 -0.14
C LEU A 52 8.60 25.03 -0.64
N GLY A 53 8.78 25.21 -1.95
CA GLY A 53 9.96 25.83 -2.54
C GLY A 53 11.26 25.01 -2.37
N LEU A 54 11.16 23.69 -2.19
CA LEU A 54 12.29 22.80 -2.00
C LEU A 54 12.94 22.43 -3.35
N PRO A 55 14.29 22.30 -3.43
CA PRO A 55 14.95 21.82 -4.62
C PRO A 55 14.51 20.41 -5.00
N VAL A 56 14.18 20.18 -6.28
CA VAL A 56 13.71 18.90 -6.80
C VAL A 56 14.67 18.37 -7.87
N ALA A 57 14.99 17.08 -7.77
CA ALA A 57 15.69 16.32 -8.81
C ALA A 57 14.91 15.03 -9.14
N HIS A 58 15.23 14.48 -10.33
CA HIS A 58 14.58 13.25 -10.81
C HIS A 58 15.54 12.07 -10.90
N ASP A 59 16.83 12.31 -10.78
CA ASP A 59 17.88 11.31 -10.85
C ASP A 59 18.70 11.26 -9.58
N LEU A 60 19.22 10.07 -9.27
CA LEU A 60 20.08 9.84 -8.10
C LEU A 60 21.45 10.48 -8.22
N ASP A 61 21.86 10.84 -9.42
CA ASP A 61 23.14 11.55 -9.65
C ASP A 61 23.18 12.92 -8.94
N ALA A 62 22.00 13.53 -8.72
CA ALA A 62 21.88 14.79 -7.98
C ALA A 62 22.19 14.65 -6.47
N VAL A 63 22.31 13.43 -5.95
CA VAL A 63 22.71 13.17 -4.55
C VAL A 63 24.18 13.56 -4.34
N ALA A 64 25.02 13.40 -5.38
CA ALA A 64 26.41 13.76 -5.30
C ALA A 64 26.58 15.28 -5.07
N GLY A 65 27.19 15.63 -3.93
CA GLY A 65 27.47 17.02 -3.59
C GLY A 65 26.25 17.86 -3.17
N CYS A 66 25.10 17.26 -2.90
CA CYS A 66 23.92 18.00 -2.43
C CYS A 66 24.06 18.56 -1.00
N GLY A 67 25.10 18.16 -0.26
CA GLY A 67 25.36 18.65 1.10
C GLY A 67 24.45 18.06 2.18
N ALA A 68 23.73 16.98 1.89
CA ALA A 68 22.89 16.32 2.88
C ALA A 68 23.71 15.42 3.81
N ASP A 69 23.47 15.51 5.13
CA ASP A 69 24.04 14.61 6.13
C ASP A 69 23.33 13.25 6.17
N LEU A 70 22.04 13.24 5.82
CA LEU A 70 21.18 12.05 5.85
C LEU A 70 20.17 12.05 4.70
N GLY A 71 19.90 10.88 4.14
CA GLY A 71 18.80 10.64 3.21
C GLY A 71 17.63 9.94 3.92
N VAL A 72 16.42 10.46 3.73
CA VAL A 72 15.18 9.82 4.17
C VAL A 72 14.44 9.26 2.97
N VAL A 73 14.20 7.96 2.97
CA VAL A 73 13.54 7.24 1.87
C VAL A 73 12.14 6.81 2.33
N VAL A 74 11.13 7.12 1.53
CA VAL A 74 9.75 6.66 1.78
C VAL A 74 9.08 6.29 0.47
N ALA A 75 8.80 5.02 0.27
CA ALA A 75 8.11 4.48 -0.91
C ALA A 75 8.67 5.04 -2.24
N PHE A 76 9.97 5.13 -2.36
CA PHE A 76 10.65 5.70 -3.54
C PHE A 76 10.51 4.83 -4.79
N GLY A 77 10.50 3.50 -4.60
CA GLY A 77 10.22 2.52 -5.66
C GLY A 77 11.35 2.32 -6.69
N ARG A 78 12.56 2.84 -6.40
CA ARG A 78 13.78 2.62 -7.18
C ARG A 78 14.84 2.02 -6.26
N ILE A 79 15.70 1.18 -6.82
CA ILE A 79 16.88 0.66 -6.11
C ILE A 79 17.89 1.77 -5.98
N ILE A 80 18.40 1.99 -4.78
CA ILE A 80 19.48 2.92 -4.48
C ILE A 80 20.77 2.11 -4.47
N GLY A 81 21.62 2.37 -5.45
CA GLY A 81 22.88 1.64 -5.62
C GLY A 81 23.88 1.97 -4.50
N VAL A 82 24.79 1.03 -4.24
CA VAL A 82 25.83 1.14 -3.20
C VAL A 82 26.69 2.42 -3.36
N GLU A 83 26.91 2.85 -4.59
CA GLU A 83 27.69 4.08 -4.87
C GLU A 83 27.01 5.35 -4.34
N VAL A 84 25.67 5.37 -4.33
CA VAL A 84 24.88 6.46 -3.75
C VAL A 84 24.89 6.36 -2.22
N LEU A 85 24.71 5.15 -1.67
CA LEU A 85 24.72 4.92 -0.23
C LEU A 85 26.07 5.23 0.44
N ARG A 86 27.18 5.13 -0.30
CA ARG A 86 28.51 5.53 0.20
C ARG A 86 28.68 7.05 0.32
N GLN A 87 27.89 7.83 -0.41
CA GLN A 87 27.98 9.29 -0.39
C GLN A 87 27.19 9.90 0.76
N VAL A 88 25.98 9.36 1.00
CA VAL A 88 25.08 9.83 2.07
C VAL A 88 24.44 8.63 2.72
N PRO A 89 24.56 8.47 4.05
CA PRO A 89 23.81 7.43 4.78
C PRO A 89 22.31 7.69 4.63
N MET A 90 21.52 6.61 4.55
CA MET A 90 20.08 6.72 4.35
C MET A 90 19.31 5.86 5.31
N VAL A 91 18.15 6.38 5.72
CA VAL A 91 17.13 5.64 6.46
C VAL A 91 15.86 5.50 5.62
N ASN A 92 15.10 4.45 5.86
CA ASN A 92 13.83 4.20 5.18
C ASN A 92 12.70 3.97 6.18
N LEU A 93 11.55 4.61 5.94
CA LEU A 93 10.31 4.28 6.62
C LEU A 93 9.66 3.09 5.90
N HIS A 94 9.74 1.93 6.54
CA HIS A 94 9.15 0.69 6.02
C HIS A 94 7.85 0.37 6.76
N PHE A 95 6.77 0.14 6.00
CA PHE A 95 5.42 -0.01 6.56
C PHE A 95 5.11 -1.46 6.97
N SER A 96 5.99 -2.04 7.77
CA SER A 96 5.79 -3.31 8.48
C SER A 96 6.69 -3.41 9.72
N LEU A 97 6.46 -4.43 10.53
CA LEU A 97 7.32 -4.82 11.63
C LEU A 97 8.39 -5.80 11.11
N LEU A 98 9.51 -5.25 10.64
CA LEU A 98 10.64 -6.03 10.12
C LEU A 98 11.18 -7.03 11.17
N PRO A 99 11.60 -8.23 10.74
CA PRO A 99 11.86 -8.69 9.36
C PRO A 99 10.63 -9.22 8.60
N ARG A 100 9.42 -9.06 9.16
CA ARG A 100 8.20 -9.47 8.47
C ARG A 100 7.87 -8.47 7.36
N TRP A 101 7.55 -9.00 6.18
CA TRP A 101 7.11 -8.24 5.00
C TRP A 101 8.18 -7.30 4.41
N ARG A 102 9.43 -7.77 4.24
CA ARG A 102 10.42 -7.07 3.40
C ARG A 102 9.89 -6.96 1.96
N GLY A 103 9.97 -5.79 1.35
CA GLY A 103 9.60 -5.58 -0.06
C GLY A 103 8.52 -4.53 -0.30
N ALA A 104 7.88 -4.58 -1.48
CA ALA A 104 7.16 -3.46 -2.06
C ALA A 104 5.70 -3.29 -1.59
N ALA A 105 5.09 -4.32 -0.97
CA ALA A 105 3.65 -4.31 -0.63
C ALA A 105 3.38 -4.84 0.80
N PRO A 106 4.07 -4.32 1.84
CA PRO A 106 3.98 -4.85 3.19
C PRO A 106 2.56 -4.74 3.78
N VAL A 107 1.87 -3.64 3.57
CA VAL A 107 0.52 -3.38 4.11
C VAL A 107 -0.49 -4.36 3.51
N GLU A 108 -0.46 -4.52 2.18
CA GLU A 108 -1.34 -5.45 1.48
C GLU A 108 -1.10 -6.91 1.92
N ARG A 109 0.17 -7.28 2.11
CA ARG A 109 0.51 -8.65 2.53
C ARG A 109 0.12 -8.93 3.97
N ALA A 110 0.25 -7.95 4.87
CA ALA A 110 -0.23 -8.07 6.25
C ALA A 110 -1.76 -8.29 6.29
N LEU A 111 -2.53 -7.50 5.51
CA LEU A 111 -3.98 -7.68 5.39
C LEU A 111 -4.35 -9.06 4.82
N LEU A 112 -3.71 -9.49 3.73
CA LEU A 112 -3.98 -10.79 3.10
C LEU A 112 -3.65 -11.98 4.02
N ALA A 113 -2.60 -11.86 4.82
CA ALA A 113 -2.21 -12.88 5.78
C ALA A 113 -3.14 -12.92 7.00
N GLY A 114 -3.95 -11.88 7.22
CA GLY A 114 -4.80 -11.76 8.40
C GLY A 114 -4.01 -11.43 9.66
N ASP A 115 -2.89 -10.73 9.52
CA ASP A 115 -2.11 -10.26 10.65
C ASP A 115 -2.96 -9.37 11.55
N GLN A 116 -2.81 -9.53 12.85
CA GLN A 116 -3.53 -8.72 13.86
C GLN A 116 -2.81 -7.42 14.17
N MET A 117 -1.49 -7.39 13.93
CA MET A 117 -0.61 -6.26 14.18
C MET A 117 0.24 -5.96 12.95
N THR A 118 0.53 -4.70 12.74
CA THR A 118 1.51 -4.19 11.79
C THR A 118 2.23 -3.00 12.40
N GLY A 119 2.96 -2.23 11.61
CA GLY A 119 3.63 -1.03 12.13
C GLY A 119 4.49 -0.35 11.09
N VAL A 120 5.35 0.52 11.58
CA VAL A 120 6.38 1.19 10.79
C VAL A 120 7.72 0.99 11.48
N CYS A 121 8.73 0.63 10.69
CA CYS A 121 10.13 0.62 11.11
C CYS A 121 10.90 1.74 10.41
N LEU A 122 11.65 2.53 11.18
CA LEU A 122 12.70 3.38 10.67
C LEU A 122 13.99 2.56 10.64
N MET A 123 14.50 2.25 9.46
CA MET A 123 15.62 1.35 9.26
C MET A 123 16.73 1.96 8.40
N THR A 124 17.96 1.51 8.57
CA THR A 124 19.08 1.85 7.68
C THR A 124 18.83 1.26 6.28
N VAL A 125 19.06 2.04 5.23
CA VAL A 125 19.08 1.51 3.86
C VAL A 125 20.41 0.80 3.63
N ALA A 126 20.34 -0.50 3.33
CA ALA A 126 21.47 -1.36 3.04
C ALA A 126 21.40 -1.89 1.59
N GLU A 127 22.42 -2.59 1.13
CA GLU A 127 22.47 -3.19 -0.20
C GLU A 127 21.35 -4.22 -0.44
N GLY A 128 21.03 -5.02 0.59
CA GLY A 128 19.92 -5.96 0.54
C GLY A 128 18.57 -5.28 0.74
N LEU A 129 17.55 -5.77 0.02
CA LEU A 129 16.19 -5.22 0.10
C LEU A 129 15.64 -5.33 1.53
N ASP A 130 15.45 -4.19 2.18
CA ASP A 130 14.90 -4.02 3.53
C ASP A 130 15.60 -4.90 4.59
N THR A 131 16.94 -5.02 4.49
CA THR A 131 17.75 -5.85 5.39
C THR A 131 18.51 -5.07 6.46
N GLY A 132 18.56 -3.76 6.38
CA GLY A 132 19.30 -2.92 7.33
C GLY A 132 18.73 -2.98 8.74
N GLY A 133 19.52 -2.59 9.72
CA GLY A 133 19.12 -2.53 11.11
C GLY A 133 18.02 -1.49 11.36
N VAL A 134 17.24 -1.68 12.40
CA VAL A 134 16.09 -0.85 12.78
C VAL A 134 16.48 0.11 13.89
N HIS A 135 16.32 1.41 13.66
CA HIS A 135 16.57 2.47 14.63
C HIS A 135 15.40 2.67 15.60
N ALA A 136 14.18 2.61 15.06
CA ALA A 136 12.96 2.80 15.82
C ALA A 136 11.78 2.09 15.16
N ARG A 137 10.76 1.75 15.94
CA ARG A 137 9.52 1.14 15.41
C ARG A 137 8.30 1.63 16.18
N VAL A 138 7.16 1.61 15.52
CA VAL A 138 5.84 1.80 16.12
C VAL A 138 4.93 0.66 15.66
N GLU A 139 4.25 0.04 16.62
CA GLU A 139 3.30 -1.05 16.38
C GLU A 139 1.87 -0.53 16.43
N VAL A 140 1.00 -1.05 15.56
CA VAL A 140 -0.41 -0.72 15.53
C VAL A 140 -1.26 -1.96 15.26
N PRO A 141 -2.47 -2.06 15.85
CA PRO A 141 -3.41 -3.11 15.48
C PRO A 141 -3.93 -2.88 14.06
N ILE A 142 -4.26 -3.98 13.38
CA ILE A 142 -5.04 -3.96 12.14
C ILE A 142 -6.50 -4.19 12.53
N ASP A 143 -7.34 -3.18 12.31
CA ASP A 143 -8.75 -3.26 12.62
C ASP A 143 -9.49 -4.14 11.60
N PRO A 144 -10.58 -4.80 11.98
CA PRO A 144 -11.31 -5.72 11.10
C PRO A 144 -11.82 -5.10 9.79
N ASP A 145 -12.05 -3.80 9.77
CA ASP A 145 -12.54 -3.03 8.63
C ASP A 145 -11.46 -2.15 7.95
N ASP A 146 -10.21 -2.24 8.41
CA ASP A 146 -9.10 -1.54 7.76
C ASP A 146 -8.97 -1.94 6.29
N THR A 147 -8.95 -0.95 5.41
CA THR A 147 -8.55 -1.12 4.01
C THR A 147 -7.05 -0.84 3.86
N ALA A 148 -6.43 -1.34 2.78
CA ALA A 148 -5.01 -1.06 2.54
C ALA A 148 -4.73 0.44 2.39
N ASP A 149 -5.63 1.20 1.78
CA ASP A 149 -5.48 2.66 1.64
C ASP A 149 -5.60 3.37 3.00
N GLY A 150 -6.59 3.02 3.82
CA GLY A 150 -6.78 3.60 5.15
C GLY A 150 -5.60 3.27 6.08
N LEU A 151 -5.18 2.00 6.09
CA LEU A 151 -4.05 1.55 6.91
C LEU A 151 -2.74 2.23 6.48
N ARG A 152 -2.47 2.35 5.17
CA ARG A 152 -1.31 3.10 4.67
C ARG A 152 -1.32 4.56 5.11
N ALA A 153 -2.46 5.23 5.03
CA ALA A 153 -2.58 6.63 5.46
C ALA A 153 -2.29 6.77 6.96
N ARG A 154 -2.84 5.86 7.79
CA ARG A 154 -2.58 5.82 9.24
C ARG A 154 -1.09 5.58 9.53
N LEU A 155 -0.47 4.61 8.88
CA LEU A 155 0.95 4.30 9.03
C LEU A 155 1.86 5.44 8.56
N ALA A 156 1.48 6.18 7.52
CA ALA A 156 2.24 7.33 7.04
C ALA A 156 2.32 8.44 8.10
N VAL A 157 1.20 8.73 8.77
CA VAL A 157 1.16 9.74 9.85
C VAL A 157 1.97 9.29 11.07
N LEU A 158 1.87 8.02 11.46
CA LEU A 158 2.63 7.47 12.57
C LEU A 158 4.13 7.41 12.24
N GLY A 159 4.47 6.98 11.02
CA GLY A 159 5.85 6.98 10.54
C GLY A 159 6.47 8.37 10.45
N ALA A 160 5.67 9.39 10.11
CA ALA A 160 6.11 10.77 10.10
C ALA A 160 6.54 11.25 11.50
N ARG A 161 5.74 10.95 12.53
CA ARG A 161 6.05 11.26 13.93
C ARG A 161 7.29 10.49 14.39
N LEU A 162 7.31 9.16 14.14
CA LEU A 162 8.45 8.31 14.48
C LEU A 162 9.76 8.84 13.89
N LEU A 163 9.72 9.32 12.64
CA LEU A 163 10.87 9.88 11.93
C LEU A 163 11.39 11.16 12.62
N VAL A 164 10.49 12.11 12.90
CA VAL A 164 10.87 13.38 13.54
C VAL A 164 11.41 13.12 14.95
N ASP A 165 10.70 12.31 15.76
CA ASP A 165 11.13 11.97 17.11
C ASP A 165 12.53 11.33 17.14
N ALA A 166 12.79 10.43 16.17
CA ALA A 166 14.09 9.76 16.06
C ALA A 166 15.22 10.70 15.61
N LEU A 167 14.92 11.68 14.74
CA LEU A 167 15.93 12.64 14.29
C LEU A 167 16.23 13.69 15.36
N ASP A 168 15.22 14.21 16.06
CA ASP A 168 15.37 15.19 17.14
C ASP A 168 16.10 14.60 18.33
N GLY A 169 15.86 13.33 18.65
CA GLY A 169 16.54 12.60 19.72
C GLY A 169 17.95 12.11 19.37
N GLY A 170 18.35 12.26 18.10
CA GLY A 170 19.51 11.58 17.50
C GLY A 170 19.20 10.13 17.18
N LEU A 171 19.52 9.69 15.95
CA LEU A 171 19.30 8.30 15.57
C LEU A 171 20.02 7.34 16.52
N SER A 172 19.28 6.39 17.08
CA SER A 172 19.86 5.31 17.89
C SER A 172 20.75 4.41 17.02
N GLU A 173 21.65 3.66 17.63
CA GLU A 173 22.34 2.57 16.95
C GLU A 173 21.30 1.59 16.38
N PRO A 174 21.41 1.18 15.11
CA PRO A 174 20.41 0.32 14.49
C PRO A 174 20.51 -1.11 15.01
N GLU A 175 19.43 -1.63 15.54
CA GLU A 175 19.33 -3.03 16.00
C GLU A 175 19.20 -3.98 14.81
N PRO A 176 19.93 -5.11 14.80
CA PRO A 176 19.73 -6.17 13.80
C PRO A 176 18.28 -6.65 13.79
N GLN A 177 17.77 -6.97 12.62
CA GLN A 177 16.43 -7.56 12.51
C GLN A 177 16.44 -9.00 13.00
N GLU A 178 15.59 -9.33 13.98
CA GLU A 178 15.45 -10.67 14.54
C GLU A 178 14.08 -11.27 14.22
N GLY A 179 14.04 -12.60 13.97
CA GLY A 179 12.79 -13.33 13.72
C GLY A 179 12.69 -13.89 12.30
N VAL A 180 11.48 -14.34 11.94
CA VAL A 180 11.19 -14.99 10.65
C VAL A 180 11.04 -13.96 9.55
N VAL A 181 11.93 -14.03 8.56
CA VAL A 181 11.86 -13.18 7.37
C VAL A 181 10.70 -13.62 6.47
N THR A 182 9.86 -12.67 6.08
CA THR A 182 8.85 -12.87 5.04
C THR A 182 8.94 -11.78 3.99
N HIS A 183 8.43 -12.05 2.78
CA HIS A 183 8.56 -11.14 1.66
C HIS A 183 7.21 -10.60 1.17
N ALA A 184 7.18 -9.30 0.91
CA ALA A 184 6.01 -8.56 0.43
C ALA A 184 6.15 -8.23 -1.06
N HIS A 185 6.00 -9.23 -1.92
CA HIS A 185 5.98 -9.03 -3.36
C HIS A 185 4.80 -8.16 -3.77
N LYS A 186 5.03 -7.28 -4.76
CA LYS A 186 4.00 -6.42 -5.36
C LYS A 186 2.83 -7.27 -5.86
N LEU A 187 1.60 -6.78 -5.62
CA LEU A 187 0.41 -7.42 -6.16
C LEU A 187 0.12 -6.92 -7.59
N HIS A 188 -0.08 -7.88 -8.47
CA HIS A 188 -0.52 -7.66 -9.85
C HIS A 188 -2.04 -7.81 -9.97
N ARG A 189 -2.57 -7.58 -11.17
CA ARG A 189 -4.00 -7.69 -11.43
C ARG A 189 -4.55 -9.09 -11.11
N ASP A 190 -3.81 -10.13 -11.51
CA ASP A 190 -4.25 -11.52 -11.33
C ASP A 190 -4.27 -11.95 -9.87
N ASP A 191 -3.37 -11.42 -9.03
CA ASP A 191 -3.38 -11.65 -7.59
C ASP A 191 -4.64 -11.10 -6.90
N ARG A 192 -5.37 -10.20 -7.58
CA ARG A 192 -6.60 -9.55 -7.09
C ARG A 192 -7.87 -10.19 -7.63
N LYS A 193 -7.75 -11.27 -8.41
CA LYS A 193 -8.91 -12.04 -8.89
C LYS A 193 -9.50 -12.84 -7.74
N LEU A 194 -10.82 -12.70 -7.54
CA LEU A 194 -11.55 -13.46 -6.55
C LEU A 194 -11.70 -14.92 -7.01
N ASP A 195 -10.99 -15.81 -6.34
CA ASP A 195 -11.17 -17.25 -6.48
C ASP A 195 -12.23 -17.71 -5.48
N TRP A 196 -13.46 -17.86 -5.94
CA TRP A 196 -14.60 -18.22 -5.11
C TRP A 196 -14.45 -19.59 -4.41
N GLY A 197 -13.50 -20.43 -4.81
CA GLY A 197 -13.14 -21.66 -4.12
C GLY A 197 -12.44 -21.46 -2.76
N ARG A 198 -11.99 -20.24 -2.47
CA ARG A 198 -11.36 -19.89 -1.20
C ARG A 198 -12.41 -19.55 -0.12
N PRO A 199 -12.03 -19.59 1.19
CA PRO A 199 -12.90 -19.16 2.28
C PRO A 199 -13.34 -17.69 2.15
N ALA A 200 -14.55 -17.36 2.59
CA ALA A 200 -15.09 -16.00 2.57
C ALA A 200 -14.19 -14.98 3.28
N ALA A 201 -13.56 -15.35 4.39
CA ALA A 201 -12.64 -14.49 5.12
C ALA A 201 -11.41 -14.09 4.29
N ASP A 202 -10.86 -15.00 3.47
CA ASP A 202 -9.74 -14.70 2.61
C ASP A 202 -10.12 -13.76 1.47
N LEU A 203 -11.32 -13.96 0.91
CA LEU A 203 -11.85 -13.11 -0.15
C LEU A 203 -12.20 -11.71 0.35
N GLU A 204 -12.72 -11.62 1.58
CA GLU A 204 -12.99 -10.34 2.23
C GLU A 204 -11.70 -9.55 2.44
N ARG A 205 -10.62 -10.19 2.93
CA ARG A 205 -9.30 -9.54 3.05
C ARG A 205 -8.79 -9.04 1.70
N LEU A 206 -8.98 -9.82 0.63
CA LEU A 206 -8.59 -9.40 -0.72
C LEU A 206 -9.41 -8.19 -1.19
N VAL A 207 -10.69 -8.11 -0.83
CA VAL A 207 -11.52 -6.93 -1.12
C VAL A 207 -10.98 -5.70 -0.38
N ARG A 208 -10.61 -5.82 0.90
CA ARG A 208 -10.02 -4.72 1.70
C ARG A 208 -8.66 -4.25 1.18
N VAL A 209 -7.88 -5.11 0.55
CA VAL A 209 -6.65 -4.72 -0.14
C VAL A 209 -6.94 -3.79 -1.32
N GLY A 210 -8.13 -3.86 -1.89
CA GLY A 210 -8.57 -3.01 -2.99
C GLY A 210 -8.24 -3.57 -4.37
N GLY A 211 -9.09 -3.20 -5.32
CA GLY A 211 -8.97 -3.64 -6.70
C GLY A 211 -9.33 -5.11 -6.93
N ALA A 212 -9.98 -5.78 -5.98
CA ALA A 212 -10.51 -7.12 -6.14
C ALA A 212 -11.52 -7.18 -7.28
N TRP A 213 -11.46 -8.24 -8.08
CA TRP A 213 -12.31 -8.38 -9.25
C TRP A 213 -12.68 -9.84 -9.52
N THR A 214 -13.77 -10.00 -10.22
CA THR A 214 -14.26 -11.27 -10.72
C THR A 214 -14.87 -11.06 -12.11
N THR A 215 -15.45 -12.08 -12.70
CA THR A 215 -16.24 -11.98 -13.93
C THR A 215 -17.72 -12.22 -13.62
N PHE A 216 -18.58 -11.53 -14.33
CA PHE A 216 -20.01 -11.80 -14.39
C PHE A 216 -20.43 -11.77 -15.86
N ARG A 217 -20.91 -12.89 -16.39
CA ARG A 217 -21.08 -13.10 -17.82
C ARG A 217 -19.78 -12.78 -18.55
N ASP A 218 -19.79 -11.97 -19.58
CA ASP A 218 -18.61 -11.62 -20.39
C ASP A 218 -17.86 -10.37 -19.88
N GLY A 219 -18.19 -9.86 -18.69
CA GLY A 219 -17.65 -8.60 -18.17
C GLY A 219 -16.91 -8.73 -16.85
N ASP A 220 -15.91 -7.86 -16.65
CA ASP A 220 -15.28 -7.68 -15.36
C ASP A 220 -16.26 -7.02 -14.37
N LEU A 221 -16.26 -7.52 -13.15
CA LEU A 221 -16.95 -6.95 -12.01
C LEU A 221 -15.95 -6.73 -10.88
N LYS A 222 -15.65 -5.47 -10.56
CA LYS A 222 -14.85 -5.15 -9.38
C LYS A 222 -15.74 -5.20 -8.14
N VAL A 223 -15.18 -5.73 -7.04
CA VAL A 223 -15.83 -5.74 -5.73
C VAL A 223 -15.05 -4.79 -4.84
N TRP A 224 -15.70 -3.73 -4.39
CA TRP A 224 -15.09 -2.66 -3.58
C TRP A 224 -15.35 -2.83 -2.10
N ARG A 225 -16.52 -3.38 -1.75
CA ARG A 225 -16.88 -3.70 -0.36
C ARG A 225 -17.65 -5.01 -0.32
N ALA A 226 -17.32 -5.83 0.64
CA ALA A 226 -17.99 -7.09 0.92
C ALA A 226 -17.92 -7.38 2.42
N ALA A 227 -18.77 -8.29 2.89
CA ALA A 227 -18.76 -8.71 4.29
C ALA A 227 -18.89 -10.23 4.36
N VAL A 228 -18.15 -10.85 5.26
CA VAL A 228 -18.34 -12.26 5.60
C VAL A 228 -19.69 -12.41 6.32
N VAL A 229 -20.46 -13.39 5.94
CA VAL A 229 -21.74 -13.71 6.60
C VAL A 229 -21.80 -15.19 6.96
N ASP A 230 -22.34 -15.45 8.14
CA ASP A 230 -22.54 -16.81 8.63
C ASP A 230 -23.90 -17.36 8.15
N VAL A 231 -24.07 -17.35 6.84
CA VAL A 231 -25.24 -17.91 6.15
C VAL A 231 -24.75 -18.77 5.01
N ALA A 232 -25.10 -20.04 5.01
CA ALA A 232 -24.74 -20.92 3.92
C ALA A 232 -25.58 -20.59 2.66
N VAL A 233 -24.92 -20.24 1.59
CA VAL A 233 -25.54 -20.07 0.27
C VAL A 233 -25.47 -21.41 -0.47
N PRO A 234 -26.62 -21.95 -0.92
CA PRO A 234 -26.62 -23.20 -1.66
C PRO A 234 -25.96 -23.03 -3.03
N GLY A 235 -25.28 -24.05 -3.49
CA GLY A 235 -24.65 -24.10 -4.80
C GLY A 235 -23.14 -24.23 -4.77
N LEU A 236 -22.54 -24.23 -5.94
CA LEU A 236 -21.08 -24.26 -6.09
C LEU A 236 -20.47 -22.89 -5.80
N PRO A 237 -19.17 -22.82 -5.45
CA PRO A 237 -18.47 -21.55 -5.27
C PRO A 237 -18.72 -20.57 -6.42
N GLY A 238 -19.02 -19.32 -6.10
CA GLY A 238 -19.44 -18.28 -7.04
C GLY A 238 -20.96 -18.19 -7.28
N ALA A 239 -21.77 -19.13 -6.81
CA ALA A 239 -23.24 -19.06 -6.96
C ALA A 239 -23.82 -17.84 -6.25
N LEU A 240 -24.70 -17.10 -6.95
CA LEU A 240 -25.38 -15.91 -6.48
C LEU A 240 -26.77 -16.24 -5.97
N VAL A 241 -27.07 -15.75 -4.74
CA VAL A 241 -28.43 -15.75 -4.17
C VAL A 241 -28.67 -14.38 -3.56
N GLY A 242 -29.41 -13.53 -4.26
CA GLY A 242 -29.50 -12.12 -3.90
C GLY A 242 -28.12 -11.46 -3.94
N ASP A 243 -27.72 -10.79 -2.87
CA ASP A 243 -26.42 -10.16 -2.69
C ASP A 243 -25.35 -11.09 -2.09
N LEU A 244 -25.70 -12.35 -1.82
CA LEU A 244 -24.82 -13.35 -1.24
C LEU A 244 -24.15 -14.21 -2.32
N VAL A 245 -22.90 -14.52 -2.12
CA VAL A 245 -22.09 -15.38 -3.00
C VAL A 245 -21.57 -16.56 -2.20
N ALA A 246 -21.80 -17.77 -2.69
CA ALA A 246 -21.22 -18.98 -2.14
C ALA A 246 -19.70 -18.99 -2.31
N THR A 247 -18.97 -19.40 -1.28
CA THR A 247 -17.51 -19.51 -1.32
C THR A 247 -17.05 -20.92 -0.94
N GLY A 248 -15.76 -21.18 -0.96
CA GLY A 248 -15.21 -22.46 -0.51
C GLY A 248 -15.37 -22.73 0.99
N GLY A 249 -15.74 -21.71 1.76
CA GLY A 249 -16.04 -21.80 3.20
C GLY A 249 -16.74 -20.54 3.67
N GLY A 250 -18.03 -20.67 4.01
CA GLY A 250 -18.93 -19.55 4.33
C GLY A 250 -19.49 -18.86 3.09
N SER A 251 -19.98 -17.64 3.27
CA SER A 251 -20.52 -16.82 2.20
C SER A 251 -20.05 -15.37 2.28
N LEU A 252 -19.99 -14.72 1.15
CA LEU A 252 -19.63 -13.32 1.06
C LEU A 252 -20.83 -12.49 0.59
N ARG A 253 -21.22 -11.47 1.37
CA ARG A 253 -22.19 -10.46 0.94
C ARG A 253 -21.49 -9.39 0.14
N LEU A 254 -21.94 -9.14 -1.09
CA LEU A 254 -21.54 -8.00 -1.87
C LEU A 254 -22.21 -6.73 -1.35
N VAL A 255 -21.44 -5.67 -1.13
CA VAL A 255 -21.95 -4.38 -0.63
C VAL A 255 -21.80 -3.31 -1.69
N GLU A 256 -20.62 -3.16 -2.27
CA GLU A 256 -20.33 -2.19 -3.31
C GLU A 256 -19.56 -2.84 -4.45
N VAL A 257 -20.04 -2.64 -5.67
CA VAL A 257 -19.47 -3.24 -6.88
C VAL A 257 -19.30 -2.20 -7.99
N GLN A 258 -18.51 -2.56 -9.00
CA GLN A 258 -18.33 -1.74 -10.20
C GLN A 258 -18.26 -2.64 -11.43
N PRO A 259 -19.33 -2.72 -12.24
CA PRO A 259 -19.30 -3.38 -13.55
C PRO A 259 -18.35 -2.66 -14.51
N ALA A 260 -17.86 -3.38 -15.51
CA ALA A 260 -17.03 -2.81 -16.56
C ALA A 260 -17.70 -1.56 -17.19
N SER A 261 -16.90 -0.50 -17.37
CA SER A 261 -17.34 0.78 -17.96
C SER A 261 -18.47 1.51 -17.20
N ARG A 262 -18.73 1.16 -15.93
CA ARG A 262 -19.70 1.82 -15.07
C ARG A 262 -19.02 2.45 -13.84
N SER A 263 -19.74 3.34 -13.16
CA SER A 263 -19.35 3.84 -11.85
C SER A 263 -19.55 2.80 -10.75
N ARG A 264 -18.90 3.00 -9.61
CA ARG A 264 -19.21 2.25 -8.39
C ARG A 264 -20.69 2.43 -8.01
N MET A 265 -21.29 1.38 -7.51
CA MET A 265 -22.69 1.37 -7.10
C MET A 265 -22.94 0.31 -6.03
N ASP A 266 -24.04 0.47 -5.30
CA ASP A 266 -24.49 -0.56 -4.37
C ASP A 266 -24.78 -1.87 -5.10
N ALA A 267 -24.43 -3.00 -4.46
CA ALA A 267 -24.65 -4.31 -5.02
C ALA A 267 -26.15 -4.56 -5.30
N ALA A 268 -27.07 -4.06 -4.46
CA ALA A 268 -28.51 -4.17 -4.67
C ALA A 268 -28.94 -3.46 -5.99
N ALA A 269 -28.41 -2.27 -6.26
CA ALA A 269 -28.70 -1.55 -7.52
C ALA A 269 -28.16 -2.30 -8.74
N TRP A 270 -26.95 -2.85 -8.64
CA TRP A 270 -26.38 -3.70 -9.69
C TRP A 270 -27.24 -4.92 -9.97
N LEU A 271 -27.65 -5.66 -8.92
CA LEU A 271 -28.49 -6.86 -9.03
C LEU A 271 -29.84 -6.57 -9.67
N GLY A 272 -30.46 -5.43 -9.31
CA GLY A 272 -31.73 -4.98 -9.91
C GLY A 272 -31.61 -4.76 -11.45
N GLY A 273 -30.44 -4.29 -11.91
CA GLY A 273 -30.16 -4.10 -13.33
C GLY A 273 -29.70 -5.38 -14.04
N ALA A 274 -28.80 -6.12 -13.42
CA ALA A 274 -28.19 -7.34 -13.97
C ALA A 274 -29.17 -8.53 -14.02
N ARG A 275 -30.10 -8.61 -13.04
CA ARG A 275 -31.10 -9.67 -12.90
C ARG A 275 -30.50 -11.06 -13.08
N PRO A 276 -29.60 -11.49 -12.19
CA PRO A 276 -28.99 -12.81 -12.30
C PRO A 276 -30.07 -13.91 -12.32
N ALA A 277 -29.88 -14.91 -13.17
CA ALA A 277 -30.72 -16.09 -13.17
C ALA A 277 -30.46 -16.95 -11.93
N ALA A 278 -31.43 -17.78 -11.55
CA ALA A 278 -31.23 -18.74 -10.45
C ALA A 278 -30.04 -19.66 -10.76
N GLY A 279 -29.08 -19.73 -9.83
CA GLY A 279 -27.87 -20.53 -9.99
C GLY A 279 -26.78 -19.90 -10.88
N GLU A 280 -26.95 -18.67 -11.34
CA GLU A 280 -25.89 -17.95 -12.07
C GLU A 280 -24.69 -17.71 -11.15
N ARG A 281 -23.49 -17.76 -11.72
CA ARG A 281 -22.25 -17.74 -10.95
C ARG A 281 -21.32 -16.63 -11.40
N LEU A 282 -20.62 -16.05 -10.42
CA LEU A 282 -19.45 -15.21 -10.64
C LEU A 282 -18.21 -16.07 -10.92
N GLY A 283 -17.25 -15.51 -11.64
CA GLY A 283 -15.93 -16.13 -11.85
C GLY A 283 -15.88 -17.15 -13.01
N ARG A 284 -16.83 -17.06 -13.90
CA ARG A 284 -16.86 -17.90 -15.12
C ARG A 284 -16.52 -17.09 -16.36
#